data_74489234c6c1b77660f8b497eef0cc12
#
_entry.id   74489234c6c1b77660f8b497eef0cc12
#
_cell.length_a   1.000
_cell.length_b   1.000
_cell.length_c   1.000
_cell.angle_alpha   90.00
_cell.angle_beta   90.00
_cell.angle_gamma   90.00
#
_symmetry.space_group_name_H-M   'P 1'
#
loop_
_entity.id
_entity.type
_entity.pdbx_description
1 polymer ?
#
loop_
_entity_poly.entity_id
_entity_poly.type
_entity_poly.pdbx_seq_one_letter_code
_entity_poly.pdbx_strand_id
1 'polypeptide(L)'
;VSTLGTWEPLNLNPNTVKPDFQGSNYGFSVFRKSTNPGTSELERFPFASTVTSVNFASIGTTPGSPFSSAKSLVGGGISDVANTTGYQTGGSPQGQPNGDVDIFKFNMTTGTPVVVYGGTLTVGRYGICNHSDTKSSQGFTSGGREVSGPPNPTPYSTVCEKFSFTTEEPVTDVGNLSSGRIRGTGITDSTNSRAYSVGGQQASAPLAIAQTVDQFPFASPFTTATDIGDIGGTGLVWGFGGSSLQNGYVGGGDPGNGYVSKFPFSAPFTTSTQTGNLLQKTVAS
;
A
#
# COMPACT_ATOMS: atom_id res chain seq x y z
N VAL A 1 -4.64 -1.06 40.82
CA VAL A 1 -5.23 -0.17 39.81
C VAL A 1 -4.09 0.36 38.98
N SER A 2 -3.89 -0.19 37.80
CA SER A 2 -2.88 0.26 36.84
C SER A 2 -3.39 1.55 36.21
N THR A 3 -2.75 2.66 36.47
CA THR A 3 -2.97 3.89 35.73
C THR A 3 -2.45 3.68 34.31
N LEU A 4 -3.32 3.77 33.32
CA LEU A 4 -2.94 3.88 31.92
C LEU A 4 -1.93 5.01 31.80
N GLY A 5 -0.72 4.68 31.36
CA GLY A 5 0.32 5.68 31.14
C GLY A 5 -0.18 6.74 30.19
N THR A 6 -0.20 7.98 30.64
CA THR A 6 -0.35 9.12 29.76
C THR A 6 0.83 9.13 28.80
N TRP A 7 0.54 9.17 27.52
CA TRP A 7 1.55 9.42 26.48
C TRP A 7 2.04 10.86 26.67
N GLU A 8 3.08 11.04 27.47
CA GLU A 8 3.80 12.32 27.50
C GLU A 8 4.44 12.49 26.13
N PRO A 9 4.27 13.63 25.46
CA PRO A 9 5.05 13.90 24.28
C PRO A 9 6.52 13.88 24.72
N LEU A 10 7.30 12.94 24.19
CA LEU A 10 8.75 12.94 24.37
C LEU A 10 9.24 14.33 24.00
N ASN A 11 9.82 15.03 24.98
CA ASN A 11 10.42 16.34 24.79
C ASN A 11 11.70 16.11 23.97
N LEU A 12 11.50 15.92 22.66
CA LEU A 12 12.58 15.65 21.73
C LEU A 12 13.40 16.94 21.61
N ASN A 13 14.67 16.84 21.95
CA ASN A 13 15.67 17.83 21.59
C ASN A 13 15.42 18.24 20.13
N PRO A 14 15.32 19.54 19.79
CA PRO A 14 15.04 19.99 18.42
C PRO A 14 16.05 19.51 17.38
N ASN A 15 17.16 18.93 17.82
CA ASN A 15 18.15 18.28 16.96
C ASN A 15 17.97 16.75 16.82
N THR A 16 17.03 16.13 17.52
CA THR A 16 16.67 14.75 17.22
C THR A 16 15.80 14.76 15.97
N VAL A 17 16.28 14.12 14.92
CA VAL A 17 15.49 13.81 13.73
C VAL A 17 14.19 13.19 14.23
N LYS A 18 13.08 13.92 14.06
CA LYS A 18 11.76 13.34 14.34
C LYS A 18 11.70 12.07 13.50
N PRO A 19 11.38 10.90 14.09
CA PRO A 19 11.06 9.76 13.26
C PRO A 19 9.96 10.24 12.32
N ASP A 20 10.19 10.10 11.01
CA ASP A 20 9.23 10.52 10.02
C ASP A 20 7.97 9.65 10.20
N PHE A 21 7.08 10.12 11.07
CA PHE A 21 5.80 9.48 11.29
C PHE A 21 4.99 9.61 10.01
N GLN A 22 4.85 8.51 9.31
CA GLN A 22 4.13 8.43 8.04
C GLN A 22 2.64 8.27 8.29
N GLY A 23 2.06 9.17 9.04
CA GLY A 23 0.65 9.05 9.33
C GLY A 23 0.03 10.36 9.77
N SER A 24 -1.27 10.40 9.70
CA SER A 24 -2.11 11.38 10.39
C SER A 24 -2.68 10.71 11.64
N ASN A 25 -3.47 11.45 12.41
CA ASN A 25 -4.27 10.86 13.49
C ASN A 25 -5.42 9.98 12.97
N TYR A 26 -5.44 9.72 11.67
CA TYR A 26 -6.48 8.98 10.97
C TYR A 26 -5.88 7.94 10.03
N GLY A 27 -6.53 6.78 9.98
CA GLY A 27 -6.36 5.81 8.92
C GLY A 27 -7.40 6.06 7.81
N PHE A 28 -7.02 5.70 6.60
CA PHE A 28 -7.87 5.80 5.41
C PHE A 28 -8.00 4.44 4.76
N SER A 29 -9.20 4.13 4.29
CA SER A 29 -9.49 2.93 3.52
C SER A 29 -10.23 3.33 2.25
N VAL A 30 -9.77 2.81 1.13
CA VAL A 30 -10.44 2.99 -0.16
C VAL A 30 -11.06 1.66 -0.56
N PHE A 31 -12.35 1.63 -0.77
CA PHE A 31 -13.04 0.42 -1.18
C PHE A 31 -14.17 0.73 -2.16
N ARG A 32 -14.57 -0.30 -2.89
CA ARG A 32 -15.69 -0.23 -3.80
C ARG A 32 -16.99 -0.54 -3.05
N LYS A 33 -17.97 0.33 -3.19
CA LYS A 33 -19.32 0.03 -2.73
C LYS A 33 -19.99 -0.97 -3.67
N SER A 34 -20.54 -2.05 -3.12
CA SER A 34 -21.21 -3.11 -3.92
C SER A 34 -22.53 -2.68 -4.53
N THR A 35 -23.11 -1.58 -4.07
CA THR A 35 -24.38 -1.04 -4.57
C THR A 35 -24.15 -0.22 -5.83
N ASN A 36 -24.81 -0.59 -6.88
CA ASN A 36 -24.81 -0.02 -8.24
C ASN A 36 -25.03 1.50 -8.28
N PRO A 37 -24.30 2.23 -9.15
CA PRO A 37 -23.30 1.85 -10.15
C PRO A 37 -21.84 1.94 -9.69
N GLY A 38 -21.53 1.30 -8.59
CA GLY A 38 -20.15 1.08 -8.17
C GLY A 38 -19.32 2.35 -7.99
N THR A 39 -19.62 3.17 -7.00
CA THR A 39 -18.71 4.23 -6.54
C THR A 39 -17.64 3.63 -5.65
N SER A 40 -16.40 4.09 -5.79
CA SER A 40 -15.38 3.87 -4.79
C SER A 40 -15.52 4.93 -3.70
N GLU A 41 -15.52 4.49 -2.46
CA GLU A 41 -15.61 5.38 -1.31
C GLU A 41 -14.26 5.41 -0.59
N LEU A 42 -13.90 6.58 -0.12
CA LEU A 42 -12.79 6.81 0.79
C LEU A 42 -13.36 6.94 2.20
N GLU A 43 -13.10 5.99 3.05
CA GLU A 43 -13.44 6.09 4.46
C GLU A 43 -12.26 6.56 5.29
N ARG A 44 -12.58 7.26 6.36
CA ARG A 44 -11.63 7.72 7.37
C ARG A 44 -12.03 7.21 8.74
N PHE A 45 -11.06 6.73 9.51
CA PHE A 45 -11.24 6.32 10.91
C PHE A 45 -10.14 6.91 11.79
N PRO A 46 -10.47 7.42 12.99
CA PRO A 46 -9.49 7.96 13.92
C PRO A 46 -8.74 6.85 14.65
N PHE A 47 -7.44 7.04 14.86
CA PHE A 47 -6.64 6.09 15.67
C PHE A 47 -6.90 6.21 17.18
N ALA A 48 -7.36 7.39 17.63
CA ALA A 48 -7.51 7.67 19.06
C ALA A 48 -8.83 7.24 19.69
N SER A 49 -9.77 6.71 18.91
CA SER A 49 -11.09 6.35 19.42
C SER A 49 -11.67 5.11 18.74
N THR A 50 -12.60 4.45 19.42
CA THR A 50 -13.32 3.27 18.92
C THR A 50 -14.54 3.62 18.07
N VAL A 51 -14.53 4.75 17.38
CA VAL A 51 -15.63 5.15 16.51
C VAL A 51 -15.60 4.42 15.17
N THR A 52 -16.79 4.24 14.64
CA THR A 52 -17.00 3.73 13.29
C THR A 52 -16.33 4.65 12.26
N SER A 53 -15.80 4.07 11.19
CA SER A 53 -15.32 4.84 10.04
C SER A 53 -16.46 5.70 9.48
N VAL A 54 -16.08 6.81 8.88
CA VAL A 54 -17.02 7.70 8.21
C VAL A 54 -16.66 7.79 6.73
N ASN A 55 -17.68 7.88 5.88
CA ASN A 55 -17.47 8.21 4.47
C ASN A 55 -16.87 9.63 4.42
N PHE A 56 -15.68 9.72 3.87
CA PHE A 56 -14.89 10.94 3.87
C PHE A 56 -14.88 11.62 2.49
N ALA A 57 -14.87 10.82 1.43
CA ALA A 57 -14.98 11.27 0.05
C ALA A 57 -15.45 10.15 -0.85
N SER A 58 -15.94 10.48 -2.02
CA SER A 58 -16.26 9.52 -3.08
C SER A 58 -15.30 9.69 -4.23
N ILE A 59 -14.69 8.60 -4.65
CA ILE A 59 -13.89 8.50 -5.87
C ILE A 59 -14.80 7.87 -6.90
N GLY A 60 -15.51 8.64 -7.70
CA GLY A 60 -16.46 8.02 -8.63
C GLY A 60 -17.23 8.98 -9.50
N THR A 61 -18.16 8.41 -10.21
CA THR A 61 -18.97 8.92 -11.30
C THR A 61 -19.90 10.08 -10.95
N THR A 62 -19.47 11.12 -10.28
CA THR A 62 -20.21 12.37 -10.29
C THR A 62 -20.10 12.99 -11.70
N PRO A 63 -21.21 13.52 -12.27
CA PRO A 63 -21.14 14.26 -13.52
C PRO A 63 -20.05 15.35 -13.40
N GLY A 64 -19.04 15.30 -14.30
CA GLY A 64 -17.87 16.18 -14.24
C GLY A 64 -16.66 15.59 -13.49
N SER A 65 -16.75 14.39 -12.91
CA SER A 65 -15.58 13.65 -12.45
C SER A 65 -14.71 13.26 -13.66
N PRO A 66 -13.38 13.39 -13.58
CA PRO A 66 -12.47 12.88 -14.60
C PRO A 66 -12.51 11.34 -14.70
N PHE A 67 -13.30 10.69 -13.85
CA PHE A 67 -13.38 9.23 -13.76
C PHE A 67 -14.53 8.69 -14.58
N SER A 68 -14.22 8.00 -15.66
CA SER A 68 -15.22 7.42 -16.57
C SER A 68 -15.91 6.17 -16.01
N SER A 69 -15.41 5.59 -14.93
CA SER A 69 -16.00 4.39 -14.29
C SER A 69 -15.56 4.24 -12.84
N ALA A 70 -16.40 3.62 -12.01
CA ALA A 70 -16.02 3.21 -10.67
C ALA A 70 -14.87 2.20 -10.74
N LYS A 71 -13.83 2.45 -10.00
CA LYS A 71 -12.62 1.63 -10.00
C LYS A 71 -12.61 0.73 -8.78
N SER A 72 -12.38 -0.54 -8.97
CA SER A 72 -12.03 -1.44 -7.88
C SER A 72 -10.59 -1.15 -7.50
N LEU A 73 -10.41 -0.30 -6.52
CA LEU A 73 -9.08 0.08 -6.05
C LEU A 73 -8.59 -1.02 -5.12
N VAL A 74 -7.75 -1.87 -5.66
CA VAL A 74 -7.08 -2.93 -4.93
C VAL A 74 -5.60 -2.56 -4.86
N GLY A 75 -5.21 -1.98 -3.74
CA GLY A 75 -3.84 -1.56 -3.48
C GLY A 75 -3.75 -0.77 -2.18
N GLY A 76 -2.56 -0.69 -1.62
CA GLY A 76 -2.31 0.14 -0.44
C GLY A 76 -2.39 1.63 -0.77
N GLY A 77 -2.61 2.44 0.25
CA GLY A 77 -2.51 3.89 0.15
C GLY A 77 -1.08 4.37 0.26
N ILE A 78 -0.83 5.54 -0.28
CA ILE A 78 0.42 6.30 -0.11
C ILE A 78 0.05 7.61 0.54
N SER A 79 0.86 8.11 1.46
CA SER A 79 0.62 9.38 2.13
C SER A 79 1.82 10.32 2.02
N ASP A 80 1.54 11.57 1.69
CA ASP A 80 2.44 12.70 1.84
C ASP A 80 1.95 13.52 3.04
N VAL A 81 2.54 13.29 4.19
CA VAL A 81 2.14 13.95 5.44
C VAL A 81 2.46 15.44 5.41
N ALA A 82 3.56 15.83 4.77
CA ALA A 82 3.99 17.23 4.70
C ALA A 82 2.94 18.11 4.00
N ASN A 83 2.31 17.58 2.95
CA ASN A 83 1.29 18.28 2.17
C ASN A 83 -0.13 17.81 2.46
N THR A 84 -0.31 16.99 3.48
CA THR A 84 -1.63 16.42 3.86
C THR A 84 -2.36 15.76 2.68
N THR A 85 -1.61 15.09 1.81
CA THR A 85 -2.13 14.47 0.60
C THR A 85 -2.03 12.95 0.69
N GLY A 86 -3.13 12.27 0.41
CA GLY A 86 -3.18 10.83 0.22
C GLY A 86 -3.21 10.49 -1.27
N TYR A 87 -2.61 9.36 -1.64
CA TYR A 87 -2.56 8.85 -3.01
C TYR A 87 -3.05 7.41 -3.07
N GLN A 88 -3.67 7.09 -4.19
CA GLN A 88 -4.04 5.74 -4.58
C GLN A 88 -3.58 5.51 -6.01
N THR A 89 -2.92 4.39 -6.27
CA THR A 89 -2.33 4.11 -7.58
C THR A 89 -3.01 2.94 -8.27
N GLY A 90 -3.20 3.05 -9.57
CA GLY A 90 -3.76 1.99 -10.40
C GLY A 90 -5.18 1.58 -10.01
N GLY A 91 -5.48 0.32 -10.17
CA GLY A 91 -6.80 -0.26 -9.90
C GLY A 91 -7.36 -0.98 -11.12
N SER A 92 -8.57 -1.51 -11.00
CA SER A 92 -9.28 -2.15 -12.11
C SER A 92 -10.60 -1.42 -12.35
N PRO A 93 -10.82 -0.84 -13.53
CA PRO A 93 -12.12 -0.29 -13.90
C PRO A 93 -13.20 -1.38 -13.85
N GLN A 94 -14.41 -1.01 -13.45
CA GLN A 94 -15.52 -1.96 -13.41
C GLN A 94 -15.84 -2.51 -14.79
N GLY A 95 -15.92 -3.83 -14.89
CA GLY A 95 -16.29 -4.51 -16.13
C GLY A 95 -15.21 -4.54 -17.20
N GLN A 96 -14.03 -4.02 -16.88
CA GLN A 96 -12.87 -4.07 -17.77
C GLN A 96 -11.78 -4.95 -17.15
N PRO A 97 -11.19 -5.84 -17.90
CA PRO A 97 -10.03 -6.61 -17.43
C PRO A 97 -8.76 -5.74 -17.34
N ASN A 98 -8.84 -4.48 -17.73
CA ASN A 98 -7.68 -3.61 -17.90
C ASN A 98 -7.31 -2.91 -16.57
N GLY A 99 -6.06 -3.05 -16.14
CA GLY A 99 -5.51 -2.26 -15.06
C GLY A 99 -5.48 -0.77 -15.42
N ASP A 100 -5.55 0.06 -14.41
CA ASP A 100 -5.50 1.50 -14.57
C ASP A 100 -4.07 2.03 -14.46
N VAL A 101 -3.77 3.05 -15.21
CA VAL A 101 -2.52 3.81 -15.15
C VAL A 101 -2.62 5.02 -14.21
N ASP A 102 -3.83 5.43 -13.85
CA ASP A 102 -4.04 6.66 -13.10
C ASP A 102 -3.53 6.56 -11.66
N ILE A 103 -3.06 7.68 -11.17
CA ILE A 103 -2.77 7.94 -9.77
C ILE A 103 -3.78 8.98 -9.29
N PHE A 104 -4.47 8.67 -8.19
CA PHE A 104 -5.43 9.58 -7.58
C PHE A 104 -4.83 10.23 -6.36
N LYS A 105 -5.10 11.51 -6.17
CA LYS A 105 -4.73 12.24 -4.97
C LYS A 105 -5.95 12.89 -4.32
N PHE A 106 -5.95 12.93 -3.00
CA PHE A 106 -7.00 13.55 -2.19
C PHE A 106 -6.39 14.27 -0.99
N ASN A 107 -7.07 15.30 -0.54
CA ASN A 107 -6.67 15.98 0.69
C ASN A 107 -7.08 15.15 1.92
N MET A 108 -6.13 14.76 2.77
CA MET A 108 -6.37 13.94 3.97
C MET A 108 -7.14 14.68 5.08
N THR A 109 -7.26 16.02 5.00
CA THR A 109 -8.02 16.81 5.98
C THR A 109 -9.48 16.96 5.56
N THR A 110 -9.73 17.25 4.29
CA THR A 110 -11.07 17.60 3.76
C THR A 110 -11.71 16.49 2.92
N GLY A 111 -10.93 15.52 2.44
CA GLY A 111 -11.37 14.51 1.48
C GLY A 111 -11.48 15.02 0.05
N THR A 112 -11.55 16.32 -0.14
CA THR A 112 -11.78 16.95 -1.44
C THR A 112 -10.78 18.07 -1.69
N PRO A 113 -10.44 18.35 -2.94
CA PRO A 113 -10.85 17.60 -4.14
C PRO A 113 -10.17 16.23 -4.22
N VAL A 114 -10.82 15.27 -4.86
CA VAL A 114 -10.16 14.06 -5.37
C VAL A 114 -9.84 14.32 -6.83
N VAL A 115 -8.58 14.30 -7.20
CA VAL A 115 -8.13 14.64 -8.55
C VAL A 115 -7.16 13.59 -9.07
N VAL A 116 -7.03 13.51 -10.40
CA VAL A 116 -5.99 12.71 -11.02
C VAL A 116 -4.66 13.45 -10.87
N TYR A 117 -3.62 12.71 -10.48
CA TYR A 117 -2.25 13.19 -10.53
C TYR A 117 -1.81 13.36 -11.99
N GLY A 118 -0.98 14.35 -12.31
CA GLY A 118 -0.60 14.66 -13.68
C GLY A 118 0.24 13.60 -14.38
N GLY A 119 0.95 12.74 -13.63
CA GLY A 119 1.66 11.60 -14.17
C GLY A 119 0.86 10.30 -14.11
N THR A 120 1.25 9.31 -14.89
CA THR A 120 0.61 7.99 -14.93
C THR A 120 1.63 6.87 -14.73
N LEU A 121 1.19 5.72 -14.22
CA LEU A 121 1.99 4.50 -14.22
C LEU A 121 2.42 4.16 -15.67
N THR A 122 3.58 3.57 -15.83
CA THR A 122 4.08 3.17 -17.17
C THR A 122 3.19 2.08 -17.79
N VAL A 123 2.60 1.22 -16.95
CA VAL A 123 1.65 0.17 -17.36
C VAL A 123 0.48 0.12 -16.39
N GLY A 124 -0.72 -0.04 -16.92
CA GLY A 124 -1.93 -0.20 -16.13
C GLY A 124 -1.89 -1.47 -15.28
N ARG A 125 -2.05 -1.33 -13.96
CA ARG A 125 -1.93 -2.42 -13.00
C ARG A 125 -2.95 -2.31 -11.88
N TYR A 126 -3.27 -3.46 -11.27
CA TYR A 126 -4.07 -3.52 -10.04
C TYR A 126 -3.46 -4.51 -9.04
N GLY A 127 -3.86 -4.42 -7.79
CA GLY A 127 -3.28 -5.23 -6.72
C GLY A 127 -1.82 -4.88 -6.41
N ILE A 128 -1.49 -3.61 -6.47
CA ILE A 128 -0.16 -3.03 -6.35
C ILE A 128 0.19 -2.88 -4.86
N CYS A 129 1.45 -3.12 -4.50
CA CYS A 129 2.01 -2.71 -3.22
C CYS A 129 2.46 -1.24 -3.29
N ASN A 130 2.12 -0.45 -2.29
CA ASN A 130 2.39 0.97 -2.24
C ASN A 130 3.27 1.35 -1.05
N HIS A 131 4.15 2.33 -1.25
CA HIS A 131 5.11 2.78 -0.24
C HIS A 131 5.29 4.29 -0.28
N SER A 132 5.58 4.90 0.86
CA SER A 132 5.80 6.34 0.99
C SER A 132 7.23 6.63 1.43
N ASP A 133 7.95 7.45 0.68
CA ASP A 133 9.19 8.07 1.14
C ASP A 133 8.93 9.55 1.40
N THR A 134 8.52 9.85 2.63
CA THR A 134 8.21 11.23 3.03
C THR A 134 9.44 12.11 3.13
N LYS A 135 10.65 11.52 3.31
CA LYS A 135 11.92 12.27 3.35
C LYS A 135 12.25 12.90 2.02
N SER A 136 12.06 12.14 0.94
CA SER A 136 12.35 12.58 -0.42
C SER A 136 11.11 13.07 -1.16
N SER A 137 9.97 13.18 -0.47
CA SER A 137 8.67 13.58 -1.06
C SER A 137 8.31 12.73 -2.28
N GLN A 138 8.38 11.40 -2.13
CA GLN A 138 8.13 10.45 -3.22
C GLN A 138 7.20 9.31 -2.79
N GLY A 139 6.34 8.89 -3.70
CA GLY A 139 5.58 7.66 -3.62
C GLY A 139 6.21 6.56 -4.49
N PHE A 140 6.09 5.32 -4.04
CA PHE A 140 6.57 4.15 -4.78
C PHE A 140 5.45 3.13 -4.90
N THR A 141 5.48 2.42 -6.04
CA THR A 141 4.59 1.30 -6.31
C THR A 141 5.40 0.09 -6.72
N SER A 142 4.94 -1.11 -6.42
CA SER A 142 5.64 -2.32 -6.83
C SER A 142 4.68 -3.47 -7.13
N GLY A 143 5.03 -4.29 -8.11
CA GLY A 143 4.23 -5.44 -8.51
C GLY A 143 2.86 -5.05 -9.10
N GLY A 144 1.87 -5.88 -8.87
CA GLY A 144 0.54 -5.78 -9.44
C GLY A 144 0.34 -6.70 -10.63
N ARG A 145 -0.90 -6.79 -11.11
CA ARG A 145 -1.21 -7.52 -12.33
C ARG A 145 -1.34 -6.53 -13.47
N GLU A 146 -0.50 -6.69 -14.47
CA GLU A 146 -0.61 -5.96 -15.72
C GLU A 146 -1.80 -6.50 -16.52
N VAL A 147 -2.46 -5.63 -17.23
CA VAL A 147 -3.54 -6.03 -18.10
C VAL A 147 -3.24 -5.52 -19.50
N SER A 148 -2.60 -6.34 -20.25
CA SER A 148 -2.54 -6.22 -21.71
C SER A 148 -3.66 -7.05 -22.31
N GLY A 149 -4.35 -6.51 -23.32
CA GLY A 149 -5.53 -7.12 -23.94
C GLY A 149 -5.35 -8.59 -24.36
N PRO A 150 -6.47 -9.29 -24.67
CA PRO A 150 -6.44 -10.70 -25.02
C PRO A 150 -5.49 -11.01 -26.19
N PRO A 151 -4.83 -12.20 -26.26
CA PRO A 151 -5.30 -13.47 -25.65
C PRO A 151 -4.44 -14.04 -24.52
N ASN A 152 -3.70 -13.25 -23.74
CA ASN A 152 -2.65 -13.81 -22.92
C ASN A 152 -2.93 -13.70 -21.41
N PRO A 153 -2.57 -14.73 -20.60
CA PRO A 153 -2.58 -14.55 -19.15
C PRO A 153 -1.66 -13.38 -18.82
N THR A 154 -2.28 -12.32 -18.30
CA THR A 154 -1.61 -11.08 -17.97
C THR A 154 -0.52 -11.35 -16.94
N PRO A 155 0.73 -10.96 -17.20
CA PRO A 155 1.82 -11.26 -16.31
C PRO A 155 1.61 -10.53 -14.97
N TYR A 156 2.06 -11.17 -13.90
CA TYR A 156 2.23 -10.46 -12.65
C TYR A 156 3.50 -9.64 -12.75
N SER A 157 3.37 -8.35 -12.53
CA SER A 157 4.45 -7.41 -12.71
C SER A 157 5.52 -7.55 -11.64
N THR A 158 6.76 -7.35 -12.04
CA THR A 158 7.90 -7.13 -11.14
C THR A 158 8.20 -5.65 -10.97
N VAL A 159 7.67 -4.80 -11.83
CA VAL A 159 8.06 -3.39 -11.95
C VAL A 159 7.86 -2.63 -10.64
N CYS A 160 8.89 -1.88 -10.26
CA CYS A 160 8.87 -0.90 -9.18
C CYS A 160 9.00 0.50 -9.80
N GLU A 161 8.08 1.38 -9.47
CA GLU A 161 8.02 2.73 -10.01
C GLU A 161 7.96 3.74 -8.88
N LYS A 162 8.42 4.95 -9.17
CA LYS A 162 8.31 6.10 -8.28
C LYS A 162 7.65 7.31 -8.94
N PHE A 163 7.04 8.15 -8.13
CA PHE A 163 6.49 9.45 -8.54
C PHE A 163 6.74 10.50 -7.45
N SER A 164 6.81 11.76 -7.88
CA SER A 164 7.05 12.89 -6.98
C SER A 164 5.75 13.36 -6.32
N PHE A 165 5.79 13.73 -5.04
CA PHE A 165 4.66 14.41 -4.39
C PHE A 165 4.60 15.91 -4.71
N THR A 166 5.71 16.49 -5.16
CA THR A 166 5.86 17.94 -5.37
C THR A 166 5.73 18.37 -6.82
N THR A 167 6.12 17.51 -7.76
CA THR A 167 6.01 17.76 -9.20
C THR A 167 5.16 16.66 -9.82
N GLU A 168 4.23 17.02 -10.68
CA GLU A 168 3.38 16.03 -11.36
C GLU A 168 4.06 15.48 -12.61
N GLU A 169 5.32 15.05 -12.44
CA GLU A 169 6.14 14.46 -13.49
C GLU A 169 5.75 13.02 -13.80
N PRO A 170 6.08 12.52 -14.98
CA PRO A 170 5.88 11.12 -15.31
C PRO A 170 6.49 10.18 -14.27
N VAL A 171 5.81 9.08 -14.04
CA VAL A 171 6.31 8.01 -13.18
C VAL A 171 7.57 7.40 -13.77
N THR A 172 8.54 7.07 -12.94
CA THR A 172 9.83 6.53 -13.36
C THR A 172 9.99 5.09 -12.87
N ASP A 173 10.31 4.18 -13.77
CA ASP A 173 10.77 2.82 -13.42
C ASP A 173 12.11 2.92 -12.67
N VAL A 174 12.20 2.27 -11.51
CA VAL A 174 13.37 2.27 -10.65
C VAL A 174 13.95 0.89 -10.40
N GLY A 175 13.31 -0.18 -10.88
CA GLY A 175 13.78 -1.55 -10.75
C GLY A 175 12.67 -2.58 -10.67
N ASN A 176 13.02 -3.80 -10.28
CA ASN A 176 12.12 -4.94 -10.27
C ASN A 176 12.09 -5.66 -8.92
N LEU A 177 10.96 -6.24 -8.56
CA LEU A 177 10.86 -7.25 -7.50
C LEU A 177 11.62 -8.52 -7.92
N SER A 178 11.96 -9.37 -6.96
CA SER A 178 12.58 -10.68 -7.20
C SER A 178 11.65 -11.60 -8.02
N SER A 179 10.34 -11.44 -7.87
CA SER A 179 9.32 -12.16 -8.64
C SER A 179 8.04 -11.34 -8.79
N GLY A 180 7.35 -11.56 -9.92
CA GLY A 180 6.05 -10.90 -10.18
C GLY A 180 4.97 -11.36 -9.22
N ARG A 181 4.24 -10.41 -8.65
CA ARG A 181 3.20 -10.68 -7.66
C ARG A 181 2.06 -9.66 -7.69
N ILE A 182 0.90 -10.09 -7.26
CA ILE A 182 -0.30 -9.26 -7.08
C ILE A 182 -0.81 -9.39 -5.64
N ARG A 183 -1.47 -8.36 -5.12
CA ARG A 183 -2.18 -8.41 -3.83
C ARG A 183 -1.25 -8.63 -2.62
N GLY A 184 0.00 -8.27 -2.76
CA GLY A 184 0.91 -8.17 -1.64
C GLY A 184 0.66 -6.92 -0.82
N THR A 185 1.47 -6.74 0.21
CA THR A 185 1.40 -5.62 1.13
C THR A 185 2.67 -4.79 1.05
N GLY A 186 2.52 -3.48 0.96
CA GLY A 186 3.62 -2.53 1.02
C GLY A 186 3.92 -2.10 2.46
N ILE A 187 5.19 -2.08 2.83
CA ILE A 187 5.69 -1.60 4.12
C ILE A 187 6.85 -0.66 3.87
N THR A 188 6.99 0.35 4.71
CA THR A 188 8.06 1.34 4.61
C THR A 188 8.90 1.37 5.87
N ASP A 189 10.22 1.39 5.71
CA ASP A 189 11.19 1.75 6.73
C ASP A 189 11.72 3.16 6.41
N SER A 190 11.08 4.16 7.01
CA SER A 190 11.49 5.56 6.82
C SER A 190 12.84 5.87 7.44
N THR A 191 13.27 5.13 8.45
CA THR A 191 14.56 5.32 9.10
C THR A 191 15.71 5.03 8.14
N ASN A 192 15.64 3.91 7.43
CA ASN A 192 16.69 3.46 6.52
C ASN A 192 16.36 3.74 5.04
N SER A 193 15.29 4.49 4.75
CA SER A 193 14.85 4.84 3.40
C SER A 193 14.69 3.61 2.49
N ARG A 194 13.88 2.65 2.94
CA ARG A 194 13.64 1.38 2.26
C ARG A 194 12.18 1.03 2.19
N ALA A 195 11.81 0.32 1.13
CA ALA A 195 10.51 -0.30 0.95
C ALA A 195 10.60 -1.82 1.05
N TYR A 196 9.50 -2.44 1.45
CA TYR A 196 9.34 -3.88 1.51
C TYR A 196 8.02 -4.27 0.86
N SER A 197 8.09 -5.13 -0.15
CA SER A 197 6.92 -5.75 -0.77
C SER A 197 6.79 -7.17 -0.25
N VAL A 198 5.68 -7.43 0.46
CA VAL A 198 5.52 -8.62 1.29
C VAL A 198 4.39 -9.48 0.77
N GLY A 199 4.65 -10.77 0.63
CA GLY A 199 3.66 -11.76 0.25
C GLY A 199 3.08 -11.52 -1.15
N GLY A 200 1.80 -11.78 -1.29
CA GLY A 200 1.07 -11.68 -2.55
C GLY A 200 0.89 -13.03 -3.24
N GLN A 201 0.29 -13.00 -4.41
CA GLN A 201 0.07 -14.16 -5.24
C GLN A 201 1.01 -14.11 -6.45
N GLN A 202 1.70 -15.20 -6.74
CA GLN A 202 2.59 -15.36 -7.89
C GLN A 202 1.91 -16.05 -9.06
N ALA A 203 2.41 -15.81 -10.28
CA ALA A 203 1.88 -16.37 -11.52
C ALA A 203 2.25 -17.85 -11.79
N SER A 204 2.78 -18.55 -10.80
CA SER A 204 3.09 -19.98 -10.95
C SER A 204 1.79 -20.83 -10.97
N ALA A 205 1.82 -21.93 -11.69
CA ALA A 205 0.72 -22.90 -11.69
C ALA A 205 1.08 -24.10 -10.80
N PRO A 206 0.26 -24.48 -9.77
CA PRO A 206 -0.93 -23.75 -9.31
C PRO A 206 -0.56 -22.39 -8.69
N LEU A 207 -1.50 -21.46 -8.67
CA LEU A 207 -1.29 -20.10 -8.14
C LEU A 207 -0.68 -20.17 -6.74
N ALA A 208 0.61 -19.83 -6.63
CA ALA A 208 1.32 -19.89 -5.37
C ALA A 208 1.14 -18.58 -4.58
N ILE A 209 0.92 -18.72 -3.28
CA ILE A 209 0.97 -17.59 -2.36
C ILE A 209 2.44 -17.35 -2.01
N ALA A 210 2.94 -16.16 -2.31
CA ALA A 210 4.30 -15.79 -1.97
C ALA A 210 4.47 -15.61 -0.46
N GLN A 211 5.60 -16.07 0.04
CA GLN A 211 6.03 -15.82 1.41
C GLN A 211 7.12 -14.73 1.44
N THR A 212 7.76 -14.48 0.33
CA THR A 212 8.94 -13.60 0.21
C THR A 212 8.67 -12.17 0.66
N VAL A 213 9.70 -11.59 1.26
CA VAL A 213 9.80 -10.18 1.63
C VAL A 213 10.90 -9.56 0.77
N ASP A 214 10.49 -8.85 -0.27
CA ASP A 214 11.41 -8.13 -1.14
C ASP A 214 11.70 -6.74 -0.59
N GLN A 215 12.98 -6.43 -0.40
CA GLN A 215 13.48 -5.12 0.05
C GLN A 215 14.10 -4.36 -1.12
N PHE A 216 13.80 -3.07 -1.23
CA PHE A 216 14.47 -2.17 -2.18
C PHE A 216 14.69 -0.76 -1.60
N PRO A 217 15.74 -0.04 -2.06
CA PRO A 217 16.04 1.31 -1.57
C PRO A 217 15.14 2.36 -2.22
N PHE A 218 14.86 3.46 -1.51
CA PHE A 218 14.21 4.63 -2.09
C PHE A 218 15.21 5.53 -2.85
N ALA A 219 16.47 5.55 -2.40
CA ALA A 219 17.43 6.58 -2.81
C ALA A 219 17.99 6.44 -4.24
N SER A 220 17.96 5.26 -4.83
CA SER A 220 18.56 5.03 -6.17
C SER A 220 17.84 3.94 -6.94
N PRO A 221 17.92 3.97 -8.26
CA PRO A 221 17.51 2.84 -9.09
C PRO A 221 18.26 1.56 -8.66
N PHE A 222 17.59 0.45 -8.79
CA PHE A 222 18.13 -0.89 -8.50
C PHE A 222 17.73 -1.84 -9.64
N THR A 223 18.45 -2.93 -9.83
CA THR A 223 18.12 -3.90 -10.89
C THR A 223 17.01 -4.83 -10.40
N THR A 224 17.21 -5.43 -9.21
CA THR A 224 16.27 -6.38 -8.61
C THR A 224 16.26 -6.17 -7.10
N ALA A 225 15.08 -6.19 -6.51
CA ALA A 225 14.90 -6.13 -5.06
C ALA A 225 15.55 -7.35 -4.41
N THR A 226 16.03 -7.18 -3.20
CA THR A 226 16.65 -8.26 -2.43
C THR A 226 15.59 -9.02 -1.65
N ASP A 227 15.46 -10.30 -1.88
CA ASP A 227 14.72 -11.18 -0.97
C ASP A 227 15.48 -11.30 0.34
N ILE A 228 14.87 -10.84 1.45
CA ILE A 228 15.49 -10.79 2.77
C ILE A 228 14.92 -11.84 3.73
N GLY A 229 13.96 -12.65 3.29
CA GLY A 229 13.33 -13.71 4.08
C GLY A 229 11.85 -13.89 3.79
N ASP A 230 11.23 -14.78 4.54
CA ASP A 230 9.85 -15.21 4.33
C ASP A 230 8.92 -14.80 5.48
N ILE A 231 7.67 -14.48 5.16
CA ILE A 231 6.61 -14.46 6.18
C ILE A 231 6.22 -15.89 6.53
N GLY A 232 6.04 -16.15 7.83
CA GLY A 232 5.66 -17.49 8.29
C GLY A 232 4.27 -17.91 7.84
N GLY A 233 4.00 -19.22 7.97
CA GLY A 233 2.71 -19.81 7.62
C GLY A 233 2.52 -20.11 6.15
N THR A 234 1.32 -19.89 5.63
CA THR A 234 0.95 -20.21 4.24
C THR A 234 1.17 -19.03 3.27
N GLY A 235 1.82 -17.97 3.72
CA GLY A 235 1.93 -16.72 2.97
C GLY A 235 0.74 -15.77 3.19
N LEU A 236 0.68 -14.68 2.45
CA LEU A 236 -0.29 -13.60 2.65
C LEU A 236 -0.74 -13.01 1.32
N VAL A 237 -2.05 -13.02 1.08
CA VAL A 237 -2.71 -12.33 -0.03
C VAL A 237 -3.79 -11.42 0.55
N TRP A 238 -3.91 -10.17 0.11
CA TRP A 238 -4.89 -9.23 0.63
C TRP A 238 -4.70 -8.85 2.12
N GLY A 239 -3.49 -8.95 2.63
CA GLY A 239 -3.20 -8.57 3.99
C GLY A 239 -3.06 -7.06 4.18
N PHE A 240 -2.96 -6.68 5.43
CA PHE A 240 -2.56 -5.32 5.80
C PHE A 240 -1.08 -5.29 6.20
N GLY A 241 -0.47 -4.13 6.09
CA GLY A 241 0.89 -3.85 6.55
C GLY A 241 0.96 -2.63 7.45
N GLY A 242 1.96 -2.64 8.28
CA GLY A 242 2.30 -1.52 9.14
C GLY A 242 3.76 -1.58 9.54
N SER A 243 4.30 -0.48 10.05
CA SER A 243 5.70 -0.40 10.48
C SER A 243 5.84 0.26 11.83
N SER A 244 6.86 -0.15 12.55
CA SER A 244 7.46 0.61 13.64
C SER A 244 8.83 1.12 13.18
N LEU A 245 9.57 1.78 14.04
CA LEU A 245 10.93 2.23 13.73
C LEU A 245 11.91 1.09 13.42
N GLN A 246 11.63 -0.13 13.86
CA GLN A 246 12.56 -1.25 13.79
C GLN A 246 12.02 -2.47 13.05
N ASN A 247 10.71 -2.56 12.86
CA ASN A 247 10.07 -3.77 12.37
C ASN A 247 8.93 -3.46 11.40
N GLY A 248 8.77 -4.33 10.40
CA GLY A 248 7.57 -4.47 9.62
C GLY A 248 6.60 -5.46 10.25
N TYR A 249 5.32 -5.20 10.11
CA TYR A 249 4.21 -6.04 10.56
C TYR A 249 3.27 -6.31 9.41
N VAL A 250 2.84 -7.55 9.29
CA VAL A 250 1.84 -7.97 8.31
C VAL A 250 0.81 -8.89 8.95
N GLY A 251 -0.40 -8.85 8.47
CA GLY A 251 -1.42 -9.72 9.02
C GLY A 251 -2.71 -9.75 8.19
N GLY A 252 -3.63 -10.62 8.59
CA GLY A 252 -4.89 -10.84 7.90
C GLY A 252 -4.75 -11.56 6.56
N GLY A 253 -5.69 -11.32 5.66
CA GLY A 253 -5.66 -11.82 4.29
C GLY A 253 -6.07 -13.29 4.12
N ASP A 254 -5.93 -13.78 2.89
CA ASP A 254 -6.21 -15.16 2.50
C ASP A 254 -4.91 -15.98 2.50
N PRO A 255 -4.93 -17.25 2.96
CA PRO A 255 -6.07 -18.11 3.32
C PRO A 255 -6.60 -17.97 4.75
N GLY A 256 -6.92 -16.77 5.18
CA GLY A 256 -7.60 -16.54 6.45
C GLY A 256 -6.73 -16.79 7.69
N ASN A 257 -5.45 -16.50 7.60
CA ASN A 257 -4.55 -16.52 8.74
C ASN A 257 -4.86 -15.35 9.65
N GLY A 258 -5.47 -15.64 10.81
CA GLY A 258 -5.68 -14.60 11.83
C GLY A 258 -4.38 -14.12 12.50
N TYR A 259 -3.22 -14.33 11.87
CA TYR A 259 -1.92 -14.00 12.44
C TYR A 259 -1.48 -12.58 12.13
N VAL A 260 -0.73 -12.01 13.06
CA VAL A 260 0.12 -10.84 12.83
C VAL A 260 1.57 -11.32 12.95
N SER A 261 2.31 -11.19 11.86
CA SER A 261 3.73 -11.53 11.80
C SER A 261 4.58 -10.28 11.80
N LYS A 262 5.76 -10.39 12.37
CA LYS A 262 6.75 -9.32 12.50
C LYS A 262 8.08 -9.74 11.89
N PHE A 263 8.73 -8.86 11.16
CA PHE A 263 10.11 -9.04 10.69
C PHE A 263 10.97 -7.79 10.98
N PRO A 264 12.27 -7.97 11.25
CA PRO A 264 13.18 -6.86 11.55
C PRO A 264 13.57 -6.10 10.26
N PHE A 265 13.79 -4.79 10.38
CA PHE A 265 14.36 -3.99 9.29
C PHE A 265 15.90 -4.06 9.23
N SER A 266 16.55 -4.49 10.32
CA SER A 266 17.99 -4.37 10.48
C SER A 266 18.84 -5.46 9.81
N ALA A 267 18.26 -6.60 9.46
CA ALA A 267 19.00 -7.72 8.88
C ALA A 267 18.08 -8.68 8.11
N PRO A 268 18.63 -9.44 7.16
CA PRO A 268 17.93 -10.60 6.61
C PRO A 268 17.50 -11.57 7.70
N PHE A 269 16.38 -12.23 7.48
CA PHE A 269 15.82 -13.23 8.39
C PHE A 269 15.34 -14.45 7.58
N THR A 270 15.25 -15.60 8.19
CA THR A 270 14.77 -16.80 7.50
C THR A 270 13.24 -16.80 7.45
N THR A 271 12.60 -16.54 8.60
CA THR A 271 11.13 -16.53 8.70
C THR A 271 10.71 -15.49 9.72
N SER A 272 9.65 -14.74 9.41
CA SER A 272 9.07 -13.76 10.33
C SER A 272 8.53 -14.43 11.59
N THR A 273 8.44 -13.66 12.67
CA THR A 273 7.92 -14.14 13.96
C THR A 273 6.44 -13.77 14.09
N GLN A 274 5.60 -14.76 14.39
CA GLN A 274 4.22 -14.49 14.77
C GLN A 274 4.20 -13.76 16.12
N THR A 275 3.54 -12.61 16.19
CA THR A 275 3.49 -11.75 17.40
C THR A 275 2.11 -11.62 18.00
N GLY A 276 1.07 -12.04 17.29
CA GLY A 276 -0.30 -11.95 17.76
C GLY A 276 -1.30 -12.58 16.81
N ASN A 277 -2.56 -12.48 17.19
CA ASN A 277 -3.70 -12.94 16.40
C ASN A 277 -4.73 -11.83 16.27
N LEU A 278 -5.39 -11.78 15.13
CA LEU A 278 -6.59 -10.97 14.94
C LEU A 278 -7.78 -11.64 15.64
N LEU A 279 -8.67 -10.84 16.19
CA LEU A 279 -9.90 -11.34 16.80
C LEU A 279 -10.82 -12.04 15.79
N GLN A 280 -10.80 -11.57 14.55
CA GLN A 280 -11.55 -12.16 13.44
C GLN A 280 -10.60 -12.36 12.26
N LYS A 281 -10.81 -13.46 11.55
CA LYS A 281 -10.15 -13.69 10.27
C LYS A 281 -10.78 -12.77 9.24
N THR A 282 -9.99 -11.87 8.68
CA THR A 282 -10.43 -11.04 7.56
C THR A 282 -10.05 -11.74 6.27
N VAL A 283 -11.06 -12.21 5.55
CA VAL A 283 -10.90 -12.69 4.18
C VAL A 283 -11.53 -11.63 3.29
N ALA A 284 -10.81 -11.17 2.30
CA ALA A 284 -11.41 -10.34 1.26
C ALA A 284 -12.36 -11.24 0.44
N SER A 285 -13.63 -10.97 0.50
CA SER A 285 -14.67 -11.63 -0.28
C SER A 285 -14.77 -11.06 -1.70
#